data_cc8f84d38506d41a2835b8a015fdf46c
#
_entry.id   cc8f84d38506d41a2835b8a015fdf46c
#
_cell.length_a   1.000
_cell.length_b   1.000
_cell.length_c   1.000
_cell.angle_alpha   90.00
_cell.angle_beta   90.00
_cell.angle_gamma   90.00
#
_symmetry.space_group_name_H-M   'P 1'
#
loop_
_entity.id
_entity.type
_entity.pdbx_description
1 polymer ?
#
loop_
_entity_poly.entity_id
_entity_poly.type
_entity_poly.pdbx_seq_one_letter_code
_entity_poly.pdbx_strand_id
1 'polypeptide(L)'
;MLRSLKVRNYRTFSAFSISFRQGAYLMGPNNAGKSSLLTALRLAQTLLRHAWSRKSSQVREHRGAMVQCYPASLRDYPALAESVRHEFGSSETTVDLTWDDGSQLTVVWPDWDREDDEPFFYLKRADGYVVTTPARARAHFPRLGIIPPLGPVDHAKPLLDDQYVRSNVESRVSSRHFRNQLRHLVERDEWEGFVQWSQPWRNQIELEVPRLRYDEGANLDIFYHEPHSRVPKELIWAGDGIQVWLQILYHVYRARDCDTLVLDEPEVFLHPDLQRRLVALLDQTGKQVIMATHSAEIAAEVDPALVALVDRTASAARRAESTAQLETLGQAIGSGFNLRLAKALHVSNVVLVESRDIRILRLFAHKLGLSKLAAESSSSIIPLGRFTSWEHLPALARLTKELLAGAARITVVVNRDLHTDAQAARLAETLLAAGIHCHVWARSELESYLISPEVIARLSGSSVSEVERLLERSAERQRYRAEAQYVANASQEVALSEDLASIVEQAHVRFGGDWLMSRHRWQLVNPGELISTMNGFLSAGGWQTISAFTLAQEHQAGEIPPEMVHLLEGLDQD
;
A
#
# COMPACT_ATOMS: atom_id res chain seq x y z
N MET A 1 5.39 -2.91 -14.35
CA MET A 1 4.21 -3.07 -13.46
C MET A 1 2.95 -3.29 -14.27
N LEU A 2 1.89 -3.82 -13.65
CA LEU A 2 0.60 -4.01 -14.32
C LEU A 2 -0.18 -2.69 -14.35
N ARG A 3 -0.58 -2.22 -15.53
CA ARG A 3 -1.26 -0.93 -15.71
C ARG A 3 -2.77 -1.04 -15.55
N SER A 4 -3.41 -2.03 -16.21
CA SER A 4 -4.86 -2.16 -16.19
C SER A 4 -5.34 -3.57 -16.49
N LEU A 5 -6.56 -3.87 -16.03
CA LEU A 5 -7.33 -5.06 -16.37
C LEU A 5 -8.68 -4.61 -16.94
N LYS A 6 -9.08 -5.18 -18.08
CA LYS A 6 -10.41 -5.03 -18.66
C LYS A 6 -11.01 -6.41 -18.84
N VAL A 7 -12.25 -6.56 -18.47
CA VAL A 7 -13.01 -7.81 -18.65
C VAL A 7 -14.33 -7.52 -19.37
N ARG A 8 -14.76 -8.45 -20.22
CA ARG A 8 -16.06 -8.39 -20.92
C ARG A 8 -16.69 -9.77 -20.83
N ASN A 9 -17.97 -9.81 -20.48
CA ASN A 9 -18.76 -11.02 -20.26
C ASN A 9 -18.09 -12.04 -19.32
N TYR A 10 -17.38 -11.54 -18.29
CA TYR A 10 -16.56 -12.36 -17.41
C TYR A 10 -17.17 -12.44 -16.01
N ARG A 11 -17.62 -13.61 -15.61
CA ARG A 11 -18.21 -13.92 -14.29
C ARG A 11 -19.31 -12.92 -13.89
N THR A 12 -19.05 -12.08 -12.88
CA THR A 12 -20.01 -11.10 -12.36
C THR A 12 -20.12 -9.84 -13.21
N PHE A 13 -19.28 -9.69 -14.23
CA PHE A 13 -19.19 -8.46 -15.03
C PHE A 13 -19.62 -8.67 -16.47
N SER A 14 -20.58 -7.88 -16.94
CA SER A 14 -20.86 -7.73 -18.37
C SER A 14 -19.72 -6.96 -19.07
N ALA A 15 -19.27 -5.86 -18.49
CA ALA A 15 -18.06 -5.13 -18.88
C ALA A 15 -17.51 -4.39 -17.66
N PHE A 16 -16.21 -4.49 -17.42
CA PHE A 16 -15.58 -3.79 -16.32
C PHE A 16 -14.10 -3.49 -16.60
N SER A 17 -13.63 -2.35 -16.10
CA SER A 17 -12.23 -1.96 -16.22
C SER A 17 -11.68 -1.41 -14.91
N ILE A 18 -10.40 -1.67 -14.67
CA ILE A 18 -9.67 -1.10 -13.54
C ILE A 18 -8.26 -0.71 -13.96
N SER A 19 -7.80 0.46 -13.47
CA SER A 19 -6.41 0.90 -13.56
C SER A 19 -5.73 0.67 -12.22
N PHE A 20 -4.57 0.02 -12.23
CA PHE A 20 -3.84 -0.33 -11.00
C PHE A 20 -2.86 0.76 -10.54
N ARG A 21 -2.38 1.63 -11.44
CA ARG A 21 -1.38 2.66 -11.10
C ARG A 21 -0.21 2.08 -10.28
N GLN A 22 0.10 2.69 -9.15
CA GLN A 22 1.12 2.20 -8.20
C GLN A 22 0.62 1.04 -7.32
N GLY A 23 -0.68 0.72 -7.35
CA GLY A 23 -1.32 -0.34 -6.59
C GLY A 23 -2.84 -0.20 -6.60
N ALA A 24 -3.53 -1.21 -6.06
CA ALA A 24 -4.98 -1.18 -5.88
C ALA A 24 -5.44 -2.05 -4.72
N TYR A 25 -6.04 -1.45 -3.73
CA TYR A 25 -6.77 -2.14 -2.66
C TYR A 25 -8.25 -2.18 -3.05
N LEU A 26 -8.69 -3.36 -3.51
CA LEU A 26 -10.03 -3.58 -4.03
C LEU A 26 -11.01 -3.71 -2.87
N MET A 27 -11.91 -2.76 -2.73
CA MET A 27 -12.93 -2.72 -1.68
C MET A 27 -14.33 -2.69 -2.28
N GLY A 28 -15.29 -3.14 -1.51
CA GLY A 28 -16.69 -3.18 -1.90
C GLY A 28 -17.45 -4.26 -1.14
N PRO A 29 -18.78 -4.30 -1.25
CA PRO A 29 -19.61 -5.28 -0.55
C PRO A 29 -19.28 -6.72 -0.98
N ASN A 30 -19.79 -7.68 -0.22
CA ASN A 30 -19.77 -9.07 -0.64
C ASN A 30 -20.43 -9.21 -2.01
N ASN A 31 -19.88 -10.05 -2.87
CA ASN A 31 -20.35 -10.25 -4.23
C ASN A 31 -20.20 -9.05 -5.20
N ALA A 32 -19.40 -8.04 -4.87
CA ALA A 32 -19.08 -6.91 -5.75
C ALA A 32 -18.22 -7.30 -6.98
N GLY A 33 -17.63 -8.50 -6.97
CA GLY A 33 -16.76 -8.98 -8.06
C GLY A 33 -15.25 -8.91 -7.79
N LYS A 34 -14.80 -8.53 -6.58
CA LYS A 34 -13.37 -8.45 -6.22
C LYS A 34 -12.62 -9.75 -6.52
N SER A 35 -13.15 -10.88 -6.04
CA SER A 35 -12.55 -12.20 -6.28
C SER A 35 -12.59 -12.60 -7.77
N SER A 36 -13.53 -12.08 -8.56
CA SER A 36 -13.55 -12.28 -10.01
C SER A 36 -12.35 -11.60 -10.69
N LEU A 37 -12.00 -10.36 -10.28
CA LEU A 37 -10.84 -9.65 -10.79
C LEU A 37 -9.53 -10.35 -10.40
N LEU A 38 -9.40 -10.79 -9.13
CA LEU A 38 -8.22 -11.54 -8.70
C LEU A 38 -8.10 -12.89 -9.39
N THR A 39 -9.23 -13.53 -9.70
CA THR A 39 -9.24 -14.78 -10.47
C THR A 39 -8.72 -14.54 -11.90
N ALA A 40 -9.05 -13.41 -12.53
CA ALA A 40 -8.49 -13.04 -13.83
C ALA A 40 -6.96 -12.86 -13.77
N LEU A 41 -6.43 -12.26 -12.70
CA LEU A 41 -4.99 -12.11 -12.51
C LEU A 41 -4.28 -13.45 -12.28
N ARG A 42 -4.87 -14.36 -11.50
CA ARG A 42 -4.36 -15.72 -11.30
C ARG A 42 -4.36 -16.53 -12.60
N LEU A 43 -5.43 -16.43 -13.39
CA LEU A 43 -5.52 -17.02 -14.71
C LEU A 43 -4.38 -16.50 -15.61
N ALA A 44 -4.20 -15.18 -15.66
CA ALA A 44 -3.13 -14.56 -16.44
C ALA A 44 -1.74 -15.11 -16.05
N GLN A 45 -1.44 -15.23 -14.76
CA GLN A 45 -0.18 -15.82 -14.27
C GLN A 45 -0.01 -17.26 -14.73
N THR A 46 -1.07 -18.06 -14.73
CA THR A 46 -1.03 -19.45 -15.20
C THR A 46 -0.75 -19.52 -16.71
N LEU A 47 -1.41 -18.67 -17.49
CA LEU A 47 -1.21 -18.60 -18.94
C LEU A 47 0.17 -18.04 -19.31
N LEU A 48 0.71 -17.09 -18.56
CA LEU A 48 2.08 -16.62 -18.73
C LEU A 48 3.10 -17.74 -18.49
N ARG A 49 2.92 -18.57 -17.46
CA ARG A 49 3.80 -19.74 -17.24
C ARG A 49 3.76 -20.70 -18.43
N HIS A 50 2.59 -20.89 -19.03
CA HIS A 50 2.47 -21.70 -20.25
C HIS A 50 3.27 -21.08 -21.40
N ALA A 51 3.13 -19.78 -21.65
CA ALA A 51 3.88 -19.08 -22.72
C ALA A 51 5.39 -19.02 -22.47
N TRP A 52 5.84 -19.04 -21.20
CA TRP A 52 7.28 -19.08 -20.86
C TRP A 52 7.93 -20.44 -21.12
N SER A 53 7.14 -21.50 -21.27
CA SER A 53 7.63 -22.87 -21.49
C SER A 53 7.35 -23.38 -22.89
N ARG A 54 6.36 -22.85 -23.59
CA ARG A 54 5.90 -23.36 -24.90
C ARG A 54 5.81 -22.25 -25.95
N LYS A 55 5.98 -22.63 -27.21
CA LYS A 55 5.73 -21.74 -28.36
C LYS A 55 4.22 -21.69 -28.64
N SER A 56 3.75 -20.58 -29.22
CA SER A 56 2.38 -20.51 -29.77
C SER A 56 2.21 -21.55 -30.88
N SER A 57 1.07 -22.24 -30.91
CA SER A 57 0.84 -23.37 -31.80
C SER A 57 -0.40 -23.20 -32.70
N GLN A 58 -1.18 -22.14 -32.50
CA GLN A 58 -2.44 -21.92 -33.19
C GLN A 58 -2.48 -20.53 -33.84
N VAL A 59 -3.33 -20.39 -34.85
CA VAL A 59 -3.69 -19.09 -35.46
C VAL A 59 -5.20 -18.99 -35.43
N ARG A 60 -5.72 -17.91 -34.85
CA ARG A 60 -7.17 -17.65 -34.71
C ARG A 60 -7.50 -16.24 -35.14
N GLU A 61 -8.72 -16.04 -35.61
CA GLU A 61 -9.25 -14.71 -35.88
C GLU A 61 -9.80 -14.07 -34.59
N HIS A 62 -9.32 -12.87 -34.25
CA HIS A 62 -9.88 -12.07 -33.16
C HIS A 62 -9.82 -10.59 -33.51
N ARG A 63 -10.94 -9.87 -33.30
CA ARG A 63 -11.08 -8.43 -33.60
C ARG A 63 -10.70 -8.07 -35.06
N GLY A 64 -11.08 -8.94 -36.02
CA GLY A 64 -10.84 -8.72 -37.44
C GLY A 64 -9.39 -8.94 -37.90
N ALA A 65 -8.56 -9.56 -37.09
CA ALA A 65 -7.16 -9.87 -37.43
C ALA A 65 -6.82 -11.34 -37.09
N MET A 66 -6.01 -11.98 -37.95
CA MET A 66 -5.43 -13.28 -37.65
C MET A 66 -4.30 -13.11 -36.65
N VAL A 67 -4.41 -13.75 -35.48
CA VAL A 67 -3.42 -13.66 -34.41
C VAL A 67 -2.84 -15.03 -34.11
N GLN A 68 -1.51 -15.10 -33.99
CA GLN A 68 -0.84 -16.30 -33.53
C GLN A 68 -1.03 -16.42 -32.00
N CYS A 69 -1.56 -17.54 -31.52
CA CYS A 69 -2.04 -17.69 -30.16
C CYS A 69 -1.64 -19.04 -29.55
N TYR A 70 -1.87 -19.15 -28.27
CA TYR A 70 -1.69 -20.34 -27.45
C TYR A 70 -3.06 -20.90 -27.07
N PRO A 71 -3.23 -22.24 -27.02
CA PRO A 71 -4.43 -22.82 -26.44
C PRO A 71 -4.48 -22.50 -24.96
N ALA A 72 -5.61 -22.00 -24.46
CA ALA A 72 -5.84 -21.82 -23.04
C ALA A 72 -6.35 -23.13 -22.43
N SER A 73 -5.47 -24.13 -22.28
CA SER A 73 -5.83 -25.37 -21.63
C SER A 73 -6.18 -25.12 -20.15
N LEU A 74 -7.45 -25.24 -19.82
CA LEU A 74 -7.98 -25.05 -18.46
C LEU A 74 -7.80 -26.29 -17.58
N ARG A 75 -7.05 -27.32 -18.02
CA ARG A 75 -6.78 -28.53 -17.23
C ARG A 75 -6.08 -28.23 -15.91
N ASP A 76 -5.25 -27.20 -15.87
CA ASP A 76 -4.55 -26.72 -14.68
C ASP A 76 -5.35 -25.65 -13.92
N TYR A 77 -6.53 -25.28 -14.41
CA TYR A 77 -7.41 -24.29 -13.81
C TYR A 77 -8.82 -24.85 -13.72
N PRO A 78 -9.26 -25.27 -12.50
CA PRO A 78 -10.54 -25.97 -12.33
C PRO A 78 -11.80 -25.10 -12.48
N ALA A 79 -11.69 -23.92 -13.06
CA ALA A 79 -12.85 -23.13 -13.43
C ALA A 79 -13.42 -23.69 -14.74
N LEU A 80 -14.53 -24.41 -14.64
CA LEU A 80 -15.34 -24.85 -15.77
C LEU A 80 -15.53 -23.67 -16.74
N ALA A 81 -15.36 -23.91 -18.03
CA ALA A 81 -15.51 -22.88 -19.06
C ALA A 81 -16.86 -22.15 -18.95
N GLU A 82 -17.90 -22.86 -18.52
CA GLU A 82 -19.24 -22.34 -18.23
C GLU A 82 -19.26 -21.29 -17.10
N SER A 83 -18.48 -21.49 -16.03
CA SER A 83 -18.44 -20.58 -14.87
C SER A 83 -17.64 -19.29 -15.12
N VAL A 84 -16.97 -19.20 -16.25
CA VAL A 84 -16.19 -18.01 -16.65
C VAL A 84 -17.09 -16.95 -17.27
N ARG A 85 -18.16 -17.34 -17.96
CA ARG A 85 -19.06 -16.45 -18.71
C ARG A 85 -20.04 -15.73 -17.78
N HIS A 86 -20.31 -14.46 -18.09
CA HIS A 86 -21.32 -13.68 -17.36
C HIS A 86 -22.70 -14.27 -17.61
N GLU A 87 -23.43 -14.56 -16.53
CA GLU A 87 -24.79 -15.14 -16.55
C GLU A 87 -24.92 -16.39 -17.46
N PHE A 88 -23.81 -17.13 -17.62
CA PHE A 88 -23.74 -18.31 -18.50
C PHE A 88 -24.09 -18.04 -19.96
N GLY A 89 -23.95 -16.78 -20.39
CA GLY A 89 -24.25 -16.36 -21.76
C GLY A 89 -23.37 -17.03 -22.83
N SER A 90 -23.81 -17.02 -24.08
CA SER A 90 -23.09 -17.60 -25.23
C SER A 90 -22.06 -16.64 -25.84
N SER A 91 -22.13 -15.35 -25.55
CA SER A 91 -21.30 -14.31 -26.17
C SER A 91 -19.83 -14.43 -25.78
N GLU A 92 -18.96 -13.94 -26.68
CA GLU A 92 -17.53 -13.87 -26.47
C GLU A 92 -17.16 -13.27 -25.09
N THR A 93 -16.28 -13.95 -24.39
CA THR A 93 -15.73 -13.49 -23.11
C THR A 93 -14.28 -13.12 -23.30
N THR A 94 -13.87 -11.92 -22.83
CA THR A 94 -12.47 -11.49 -22.93
C THR A 94 -11.93 -10.99 -21.61
N VAL A 95 -10.63 -11.25 -21.40
CA VAL A 95 -9.82 -10.71 -20.30
C VAL A 95 -8.57 -10.08 -20.92
N ASP A 96 -8.45 -8.76 -20.82
CA ASP A 96 -7.32 -7.99 -21.34
C ASP A 96 -6.51 -7.40 -20.19
N LEU A 97 -5.22 -7.76 -20.07
CA LEU A 97 -4.26 -7.16 -19.18
C LEU A 97 -3.29 -6.31 -19.98
N THR A 98 -2.96 -5.13 -19.44
CA THR A 98 -1.98 -4.22 -20.05
C THR A 98 -0.92 -3.84 -19.01
N TRP A 99 0.35 -3.90 -19.38
CA TRP A 99 1.49 -3.44 -18.58
C TRP A 99 1.85 -1.99 -18.89
N ASP A 100 2.69 -1.39 -18.07
CA ASP A 100 3.11 0.03 -18.21
C ASP A 100 3.88 0.29 -19.51
N ASP A 101 4.62 -0.71 -20.00
CA ASP A 101 5.32 -0.65 -21.29
C ASP A 101 4.39 -0.77 -22.51
N GLY A 102 3.07 -0.91 -22.28
CA GLY A 102 2.07 -1.10 -23.32
C GLY A 102 1.91 -2.54 -23.82
N SER A 103 2.67 -3.49 -23.29
CA SER A 103 2.49 -4.92 -23.58
C SER A 103 1.13 -5.41 -23.09
N GLN A 104 0.53 -6.37 -23.80
CA GLN A 104 -0.82 -6.86 -23.53
C GLN A 104 -0.90 -8.38 -23.55
N LEU A 105 -1.66 -8.94 -22.61
CA LEU A 105 -2.17 -10.31 -22.64
C LEU A 105 -3.67 -10.26 -22.84
N THR A 106 -4.17 -10.96 -23.85
CA THR A 106 -5.61 -11.11 -24.13
C THR A 106 -5.97 -12.58 -24.06
N VAL A 107 -6.97 -12.89 -23.25
CA VAL A 107 -7.59 -14.23 -23.15
C VAL A 107 -8.97 -14.17 -23.74
N VAL A 108 -9.31 -15.14 -24.57
CA VAL A 108 -10.57 -15.18 -25.32
C VAL A 108 -11.25 -16.53 -25.13
N TRP A 109 -12.52 -16.49 -24.75
CA TRP A 109 -13.47 -17.60 -24.88
C TRP A 109 -14.43 -17.22 -26.02
N PRO A 110 -14.33 -17.87 -27.20
CA PRO A 110 -15.17 -17.56 -28.37
C PRO A 110 -16.66 -17.73 -28.08
N ASP A 111 -17.53 -17.18 -28.95
CA ASP A 111 -18.96 -17.45 -28.90
C ASP A 111 -19.23 -18.97 -29.06
N TRP A 112 -20.23 -19.51 -28.38
CA TRP A 112 -20.52 -20.95 -28.41
C TRP A 112 -21.01 -21.48 -29.79
N ASP A 113 -21.38 -20.58 -30.67
CA ASP A 113 -21.88 -20.95 -32.02
C ASP A 113 -20.75 -21.13 -33.07
N ARG A 114 -19.47 -21.03 -32.67
CA ARG A 114 -18.33 -21.24 -33.58
C ARG A 114 -17.82 -22.68 -33.50
N GLU A 115 -17.52 -23.28 -34.67
CA GLU A 115 -16.97 -24.64 -34.78
C GLU A 115 -15.65 -24.87 -33.97
N ASP A 116 -14.94 -23.81 -33.57
CA ASP A 116 -13.70 -23.80 -32.86
C ASP A 116 -13.84 -23.16 -31.44
N ASP A 117 -14.59 -23.76 -30.56
CA ASP A 117 -14.95 -23.22 -29.22
C ASP A 117 -13.85 -23.24 -28.16
N GLU A 118 -12.64 -23.71 -28.48
CA GLU A 118 -11.57 -23.78 -27.49
C GLU A 118 -11.05 -22.39 -27.09
N PRO A 119 -10.92 -22.10 -25.79
CA PRO A 119 -10.32 -20.87 -25.31
C PRO A 119 -8.88 -20.74 -25.76
N PHE A 120 -8.47 -19.52 -26.08
CA PHE A 120 -7.10 -19.23 -26.47
C PHE A 120 -6.62 -17.91 -25.86
N PHE A 121 -5.32 -17.68 -25.86
CA PHE A 121 -4.72 -16.42 -25.45
C PHE A 121 -3.55 -16.04 -26.34
N TYR A 122 -3.26 -14.75 -26.38
CA TYR A 122 -2.11 -14.25 -27.11
C TYR A 122 -1.45 -13.09 -26.35
N LEU A 123 -0.19 -12.87 -26.66
CA LEU A 123 0.67 -11.85 -26.06
C LEU A 123 1.09 -10.86 -27.16
N LYS A 124 0.89 -9.57 -26.92
CA LYS A 124 1.31 -8.49 -27.82
C LYS A 124 2.24 -7.52 -27.10
N ARG A 125 3.28 -7.07 -27.77
CA ARG A 125 4.11 -5.95 -27.33
C ARG A 125 3.41 -4.63 -27.65
N ALA A 126 3.93 -3.52 -27.09
CA ALA A 126 3.44 -2.16 -27.33
C ALA A 126 3.43 -1.78 -28.84
N ASP A 127 4.38 -2.29 -29.61
CA ASP A 127 4.47 -2.09 -31.07
C ASP A 127 3.50 -2.96 -31.90
N GLY A 128 2.61 -3.72 -31.21
CA GLY A 128 1.65 -4.61 -31.84
C GLY A 128 2.19 -5.97 -32.25
N TYR A 129 3.50 -6.23 -32.08
CA TYR A 129 4.11 -7.51 -32.41
C TYR A 129 3.60 -8.64 -31.50
N VAL A 130 3.15 -9.75 -32.09
CA VAL A 130 2.66 -10.92 -31.37
C VAL A 130 3.84 -11.76 -30.88
N VAL A 131 3.88 -12.02 -29.57
CA VAL A 131 4.95 -12.79 -28.92
C VAL A 131 4.63 -14.28 -28.99
N THR A 132 5.49 -15.03 -29.66
CA THR A 132 5.24 -16.45 -30.01
C THR A 132 6.25 -17.42 -29.41
N THR A 133 7.31 -16.91 -28.79
CA THR A 133 8.42 -17.73 -28.26
C THR A 133 8.61 -17.55 -26.77
N PRO A 134 9.02 -18.62 -26.02
CA PRO A 134 9.25 -18.56 -24.59
C PRO A 134 10.25 -17.49 -24.15
N ALA A 135 11.35 -17.32 -24.88
CA ALA A 135 12.37 -16.33 -24.57
C ALA A 135 11.81 -14.90 -24.58
N ARG A 136 11.04 -14.56 -25.64
CA ARG A 136 10.39 -13.24 -25.74
C ARG A 136 9.27 -13.07 -24.72
N ALA A 137 8.50 -14.13 -24.43
CA ALA A 137 7.46 -14.07 -23.40
C ALA A 137 8.07 -13.76 -22.02
N ARG A 138 9.19 -14.40 -21.65
CA ARG A 138 9.91 -14.09 -20.40
C ARG A 138 10.52 -12.70 -20.36
N ALA A 139 10.98 -12.19 -21.50
CA ALA A 139 11.63 -10.87 -21.57
C ALA A 139 10.64 -9.69 -21.43
N HIS A 140 9.38 -9.86 -21.87
CA HIS A 140 8.41 -8.76 -21.93
C HIS A 140 7.24 -8.88 -20.95
N PHE A 141 7.02 -10.05 -20.36
CA PHE A 141 5.90 -10.28 -19.45
C PHE A 141 6.42 -10.75 -18.10
N PRO A 142 6.49 -9.85 -17.12
CA PRO A 142 6.99 -10.17 -15.79
C PRO A 142 6.03 -11.09 -15.05
N ARG A 143 6.58 -11.82 -14.08
CA ARG A 143 5.81 -12.71 -13.20
C ARG A 143 4.98 -11.90 -12.21
N LEU A 144 3.73 -12.35 -11.98
CA LEU A 144 2.90 -11.88 -10.88
C LEU A 144 3.14 -12.74 -9.63
N GLY A 145 3.38 -12.11 -8.50
CA GLY A 145 3.54 -12.77 -7.21
C GLY A 145 2.18 -13.06 -6.59
N ILE A 146 1.61 -14.23 -6.87
CA ILE A 146 0.31 -14.63 -6.34
C ILE A 146 0.46 -15.16 -4.92
N ILE A 147 -0.25 -14.54 -3.98
CA ILE A 147 -0.43 -14.99 -2.60
C ILE A 147 -1.89 -15.46 -2.50
N PRO A 148 -2.11 -16.79 -2.35
CA PRO A 148 -3.46 -17.33 -2.31
C PRO A 148 -4.19 -16.98 -1.00
N PRO A 149 -5.50 -17.18 -0.90
CA PRO A 149 -6.18 -17.21 0.39
C PRO A 149 -5.52 -18.25 1.29
N LEU A 150 -5.13 -17.83 2.48
CA LEU A 150 -4.40 -18.64 3.44
C LEU A 150 -5.31 -18.97 4.64
N GLY A 151 -5.08 -20.15 5.22
CA GLY A 151 -5.71 -20.60 6.43
C GLY A 151 -4.70 -21.25 7.38
N PRO A 152 -5.15 -21.74 8.55
CA PRO A 152 -4.30 -22.48 9.44
C PRO A 152 -3.65 -23.70 8.76
N VAL A 153 -2.51 -24.11 9.26
CA VAL A 153 -1.75 -25.26 8.75
C VAL A 153 -2.48 -26.55 9.09
N ASP A 154 -2.50 -27.51 8.19
CA ASP A 154 -3.14 -28.81 8.42
C ASP A 154 -2.45 -29.60 9.55
N HIS A 155 -3.25 -30.37 10.30
CA HIS A 155 -2.73 -31.32 11.31
C HIS A 155 -1.91 -32.44 10.69
N ALA A 156 -2.31 -32.91 9.50
CA ALA A 156 -1.56 -33.91 8.76
C ALA A 156 -0.21 -33.33 8.26
N LYS A 157 0.84 -34.12 8.40
CA LYS A 157 2.22 -33.69 8.16
C LYS A 157 2.93 -34.53 7.08
N PRO A 158 2.23 -35.09 6.06
CA PRO A 158 2.88 -36.00 5.12
C PRO A 158 3.97 -35.31 4.33
N LEU A 159 5.03 -36.03 4.04
CA LEU A 159 5.96 -35.67 2.98
C LEU A 159 5.23 -35.83 1.64
N LEU A 160 5.07 -34.75 0.92
CA LEU A 160 4.36 -34.71 -0.35
C LEU A 160 5.34 -34.67 -1.53
N ASP A 161 4.86 -35.11 -2.68
CA ASP A 161 5.59 -35.03 -3.94
C ASP A 161 5.90 -33.57 -4.30
N ASP A 162 7.13 -33.32 -4.74
CA ASP A 162 7.64 -31.98 -5.04
C ASP A 162 6.88 -31.30 -6.19
N GLN A 163 6.48 -32.06 -7.20
CA GLN A 163 5.72 -31.52 -8.32
C GLN A 163 4.33 -31.07 -7.86
N TYR A 164 3.69 -31.87 -7.00
CA TYR A 164 2.42 -31.51 -6.40
C TYR A 164 2.53 -30.22 -5.59
N VAL A 165 3.52 -30.09 -4.71
CA VAL A 165 3.72 -28.89 -3.89
C VAL A 165 3.97 -27.67 -4.76
N ARG A 166 4.85 -27.76 -5.76
CA ARG A 166 5.16 -26.66 -6.70
C ARG A 166 3.95 -26.24 -7.53
N SER A 167 3.13 -27.17 -7.96
CA SER A 167 1.94 -26.89 -8.77
C SER A 167 0.85 -26.19 -7.96
N ASN A 168 0.77 -26.44 -6.63
CA ASN A 168 -0.29 -25.99 -5.77
C ASN A 168 0.08 -24.85 -4.82
N VAL A 169 1.30 -24.32 -4.88
CA VAL A 169 1.78 -23.26 -3.98
C VAL A 169 0.97 -21.96 -4.08
N GLU A 170 0.38 -21.67 -5.22
CA GLU A 170 -0.47 -20.48 -5.44
C GLU A 170 -1.98 -20.81 -5.43
N SER A 171 -2.34 -22.03 -5.05
CA SER A 171 -3.71 -22.49 -4.98
C SER A 171 -4.30 -22.34 -3.56
N ARG A 172 -5.63 -22.51 -3.43
CA ARG A 172 -6.33 -22.47 -2.14
C ARG A 172 -5.91 -23.58 -1.16
N VAL A 173 -5.26 -24.64 -1.64
CA VAL A 173 -4.74 -25.71 -0.78
C VAL A 173 -3.33 -25.47 -0.28
N SER A 174 -2.75 -24.32 -0.58
CA SER A 174 -1.37 -23.94 -0.23
C SER A 174 -1.06 -24.15 1.26
N SER A 175 -1.96 -23.75 2.15
CA SER A 175 -1.79 -23.89 3.61
C SER A 175 -1.63 -25.34 4.05
N ARG A 176 -2.27 -26.30 3.37
CA ARG A 176 -2.20 -27.73 3.70
C ARG A 176 -0.81 -28.34 3.56
N HIS A 177 0.00 -27.79 2.68
CA HIS A 177 1.35 -28.27 2.43
C HIS A 177 2.45 -27.24 2.74
N PHE A 178 2.15 -26.30 3.65
CA PHE A 178 3.09 -25.25 4.03
C PHE A 178 4.41 -25.81 4.57
N ARG A 179 4.38 -26.91 5.36
CA ARG A 179 5.61 -27.56 5.86
C ARG A 179 6.51 -28.03 4.71
N ASN A 180 5.91 -28.59 3.66
CA ASN A 180 6.66 -29.01 2.46
C ASN A 180 7.22 -27.82 1.69
N GLN A 181 6.52 -26.68 1.69
CA GLN A 181 7.04 -25.45 1.08
C GLN A 181 8.29 -24.92 1.82
N LEU A 182 8.30 -24.97 3.15
CA LEU A 182 9.47 -24.60 3.95
C LEU A 182 10.62 -25.59 3.76
N ARG A 183 10.36 -26.90 3.64
CA ARG A 183 11.36 -27.89 3.26
C ARG A 183 12.05 -27.53 1.94
N HIS A 184 11.30 -27.08 0.93
CA HIS A 184 11.87 -26.66 -0.34
C HIS A 184 12.81 -25.46 -0.23
N LEU A 185 12.65 -24.58 0.78
CA LEU A 185 13.65 -23.52 1.03
C LEU A 185 15.00 -24.11 1.49
N VAL A 186 14.96 -25.15 2.34
CA VAL A 186 16.17 -25.85 2.79
C VAL A 186 16.87 -26.53 1.61
N GLU A 187 16.13 -27.25 0.79
CA GLU A 187 16.67 -27.96 -0.39
C GLU A 187 17.28 -27.04 -1.44
N ARG A 188 16.85 -25.78 -1.49
CA ARG A 188 17.37 -24.76 -2.42
C ARG A 188 18.43 -23.86 -1.82
N ASP A 189 18.84 -24.12 -0.59
CA ASP A 189 19.77 -23.24 0.16
C ASP A 189 19.24 -21.80 0.36
N GLU A 190 17.91 -21.66 0.45
CA GLU A 190 17.22 -20.39 0.64
C GLU A 190 16.69 -20.20 2.08
N TRP A 191 16.86 -21.19 2.95
CA TRP A 191 16.33 -21.18 4.32
C TRP A 191 16.89 -20.05 5.17
N GLU A 192 18.19 -19.89 5.22
CA GLU A 192 18.85 -18.85 6.01
C GLU A 192 18.48 -17.46 5.52
N GLY A 193 18.41 -17.27 4.21
CA GLY A 193 17.96 -16.02 3.61
C GLY A 193 16.52 -15.67 4.01
N PHE A 194 15.62 -16.65 4.02
CA PHE A 194 14.25 -16.46 4.49
C PHE A 194 14.19 -16.13 5.99
N VAL A 195 14.93 -16.86 6.82
CA VAL A 195 14.96 -16.65 8.27
C VAL A 195 15.50 -15.26 8.61
N GLN A 196 16.56 -14.82 7.96
CA GLN A 196 17.14 -13.49 8.15
C GLN A 196 16.18 -12.38 7.67
N TRP A 197 15.64 -12.51 6.45
CA TRP A 197 14.72 -11.54 5.87
C TRP A 197 13.44 -11.39 6.71
N SER A 198 12.89 -12.49 7.22
CA SER A 198 11.64 -12.49 7.99
C SER A 198 11.80 -12.11 9.45
N GLN A 199 13.03 -12.03 9.98
CA GLN A 199 13.31 -11.78 11.40
C GLN A 199 12.57 -10.54 11.97
N PRO A 200 12.58 -9.36 11.35
CA PRO A 200 11.89 -8.17 11.88
C PRO A 200 10.38 -8.35 11.99
N TRP A 201 9.82 -9.29 11.24
CA TRP A 201 8.38 -9.50 11.09
C TRP A 201 7.83 -10.65 11.92
N ARG A 202 8.67 -11.54 12.46
CA ARG A 202 8.26 -12.78 13.15
C ARG A 202 7.90 -12.63 14.63
N ASN A 203 7.74 -11.42 15.18
CA ASN A 203 7.38 -11.20 16.59
C ASN A 203 8.28 -11.97 17.56
N GLN A 204 9.60 -11.97 17.34
CA GLN A 204 10.60 -12.70 18.13
C GLN A 204 10.43 -14.26 18.11
N ILE A 205 9.61 -14.79 17.22
CA ILE A 205 9.50 -16.24 17.01
C ILE A 205 10.73 -16.70 16.23
N GLU A 206 11.42 -17.72 16.73
CA GLU A 206 12.53 -18.37 16.04
C GLU A 206 12.07 -19.69 15.44
N LEU A 207 12.25 -19.85 14.13
CA LEU A 207 11.89 -21.07 13.42
C LEU A 207 13.07 -22.02 13.36
N GLU A 208 12.84 -23.29 13.68
CA GLU A 208 13.81 -24.37 13.42
C GLU A 208 13.71 -24.88 11.97
N VAL A 209 14.82 -25.43 11.50
CA VAL A 209 14.85 -26.13 10.20
C VAL A 209 13.84 -27.26 10.19
N PRO A 210 13.02 -27.43 9.13
CA PRO A 210 12.10 -28.56 9.01
C PRO A 210 12.78 -29.92 9.20
N ARG A 211 12.17 -30.77 10.05
CA ARG A 211 12.72 -32.09 10.40
C ARG A 211 11.84 -33.20 9.81
N LEU A 212 12.48 -34.11 9.10
CA LEU A 212 11.80 -35.31 8.61
C LEU A 212 11.83 -36.41 9.67
N ARG A 213 10.68 -36.97 9.98
CA ARG A 213 10.48 -38.05 10.94
C ARG A 213 9.83 -39.26 10.27
N TYR A 214 10.30 -40.45 10.61
CA TYR A 214 9.87 -41.73 10.04
C TYR A 214 9.31 -42.66 11.14
N ASP A 215 8.15 -42.35 11.67
CA ASP A 215 7.47 -43.20 12.66
C ASP A 215 6.24 -43.95 12.09
N GLU A 216 5.17 -43.25 11.74
CA GLU A 216 3.98 -43.82 11.09
C GLU A 216 3.88 -43.42 9.61
N GLY A 217 5.03 -43.31 8.94
CA GLY A 217 5.20 -42.76 7.59
C GLY A 217 6.21 -41.62 7.57
N ALA A 218 6.43 -41.02 6.40
CA ALA A 218 7.31 -39.86 6.26
C ALA A 218 6.52 -38.60 6.66
N ASN A 219 6.80 -38.08 7.85
CA ASN A 219 6.18 -36.89 8.43
C ASN A 219 7.17 -35.72 8.49
N LEU A 220 6.68 -34.50 8.30
CA LEU A 220 7.48 -33.28 8.32
C LEU A 220 7.07 -32.39 9.50
N ASP A 221 7.94 -32.27 10.50
CA ASP A 221 7.72 -31.43 11.68
C ASP A 221 8.44 -30.10 11.51
N ILE A 222 7.81 -29.01 12.00
CA ILE A 222 8.38 -27.68 12.09
C ILE A 222 8.19 -27.16 13.50
N PHE A 223 9.30 -26.86 14.14
CA PHE A 223 9.30 -26.32 15.49
C PHE A 223 9.64 -24.82 15.48
N TYR A 224 9.13 -24.13 16.50
CA TYR A 224 9.43 -22.74 16.76
C TYR A 224 9.66 -22.50 18.25
N HIS A 225 10.43 -21.47 18.56
CA HIS A 225 10.64 -20.98 19.91
C HIS A 225 9.92 -19.65 20.11
N GLU A 226 9.26 -19.51 21.24
CA GLU A 226 8.72 -18.24 21.71
C GLU A 226 9.72 -17.52 22.61
N PRO A 227 9.67 -16.19 22.73
CA PRO A 227 10.45 -15.45 23.72
C PRO A 227 10.24 -16.05 25.12
N HIS A 228 11.33 -16.26 25.84
CA HIS A 228 11.32 -16.81 27.21
C HIS A 228 10.87 -18.28 27.35
N SER A 229 10.59 -19.00 26.25
CA SER A 229 10.31 -20.43 26.28
C SER A 229 11.57 -21.23 25.95
N ARG A 230 11.90 -22.22 26.81
CA ARG A 230 13.02 -23.14 26.57
C ARG A 230 12.62 -24.37 25.75
N VAL A 231 11.33 -24.61 25.60
CA VAL A 231 10.82 -25.80 24.93
C VAL A 231 10.30 -25.40 23.55
N PRO A 232 10.83 -26.00 22.47
CA PRO A 232 10.29 -25.78 21.13
C PRO A 232 8.88 -26.34 21.03
N LYS A 233 8.01 -25.61 20.33
CA LYS A 233 6.63 -26.01 20.04
C LYS A 233 6.49 -26.33 18.57
N GLU A 234 5.70 -27.34 18.24
CA GLU A 234 5.38 -27.62 16.85
C GLU A 234 4.42 -26.56 16.29
N LEU A 235 4.57 -26.20 15.01
CA LEU A 235 3.89 -25.07 14.36
C LEU A 235 2.37 -25.05 14.54
N ILE A 236 1.71 -26.22 14.63
CA ILE A 236 0.27 -26.32 14.83
C ILE A 236 -0.19 -25.80 16.21
N TRP A 237 0.72 -25.71 17.18
CA TRP A 237 0.43 -25.17 18.52
C TRP A 237 0.48 -23.63 18.54
N ALA A 238 0.94 -23.02 17.46
CA ALA A 238 0.83 -21.58 17.30
C ALA A 238 -0.63 -21.19 17.04
N GLY A 239 -1.04 -20.02 17.52
CA GLY A 239 -2.37 -19.49 17.18
C GLY A 239 -2.52 -19.31 15.65
N ASP A 240 -3.74 -19.49 15.14
CA ASP A 240 -4.04 -19.46 13.70
C ASP A 240 -3.49 -18.20 13.00
N GLY A 241 -3.58 -17.05 13.66
CA GLY A 241 -3.04 -15.79 13.13
C GLY A 241 -1.52 -15.83 12.92
N ILE A 242 -0.77 -16.49 13.81
CA ILE A 242 0.68 -16.66 13.68
C ILE A 242 1.00 -17.62 12.53
N GLN A 243 0.26 -18.70 12.41
CA GLN A 243 0.43 -19.69 11.33
C GLN A 243 0.20 -19.03 9.96
N VAL A 244 -0.86 -18.24 9.82
CA VAL A 244 -1.18 -17.51 8.59
C VAL A 244 -0.14 -16.42 8.33
N TRP A 245 0.31 -15.72 9.36
CA TRP A 245 1.34 -14.70 9.23
C TRP A 245 2.66 -15.24 8.70
N LEU A 246 3.12 -16.37 9.20
CA LEU A 246 4.33 -17.05 8.71
C LEU A 246 4.19 -17.48 7.24
N GLN A 247 3.00 -17.93 6.83
CA GLN A 247 2.72 -18.24 5.43
C GLN A 247 2.75 -16.99 4.55
N ILE A 248 2.22 -15.87 5.01
CA ILE A 248 2.32 -14.57 4.29
C ILE A 248 3.79 -14.20 4.09
N LEU A 249 4.60 -14.25 5.15
CA LEU A 249 6.03 -13.96 5.06
C LEU A 249 6.71 -14.87 4.03
N TYR A 250 6.43 -16.15 4.04
CA TYR A 250 6.95 -17.08 3.05
C TYR A 250 6.55 -16.71 1.62
N HIS A 251 5.28 -16.41 1.38
CA HIS A 251 4.80 -16.07 0.04
C HIS A 251 5.37 -14.74 -0.47
N VAL A 252 5.51 -13.73 0.41
CA VAL A 252 6.14 -12.45 0.06
C VAL A 252 7.62 -12.66 -0.29
N TYR A 253 8.34 -13.45 0.53
CA TYR A 253 9.73 -13.81 0.25
C TYR A 253 9.89 -14.57 -1.07
N ARG A 254 9.02 -15.54 -1.33
CA ARG A 254 9.00 -16.29 -2.60
C ARG A 254 8.77 -15.39 -3.82
N ALA A 255 8.01 -14.31 -3.64
CA ALA A 255 7.69 -13.33 -4.68
C ALA A 255 8.69 -12.15 -4.74
N ARG A 256 9.88 -12.27 -4.13
CA ARG A 256 10.89 -11.20 -4.08
C ARG A 256 11.33 -10.68 -5.46
N ASP A 257 11.31 -11.55 -6.47
CA ASP A 257 11.69 -11.21 -7.85
C ASP A 257 10.49 -10.75 -8.73
N CYS A 258 9.31 -10.58 -8.13
CA CYS A 258 8.12 -10.09 -8.84
C CYS A 258 7.93 -8.59 -8.62
N ASP A 259 7.48 -7.85 -9.64
CA ASP A 259 7.18 -6.41 -9.53
C ASP A 259 5.79 -6.14 -8.95
N THR A 260 4.88 -7.10 -9.07
CA THR A 260 3.48 -6.98 -8.64
C THR A 260 3.10 -8.14 -7.73
N LEU A 261 2.53 -7.82 -6.56
CA LEU A 261 1.96 -8.78 -5.61
C LEU A 261 0.44 -8.76 -5.71
N VAL A 262 -0.18 -9.93 -5.74
CA VAL A 262 -1.64 -10.10 -5.79
C VAL A 262 -2.07 -10.92 -4.58
N LEU A 263 -2.91 -10.32 -3.71
CA LEU A 263 -3.37 -10.92 -2.45
C LEU A 263 -4.92 -10.99 -2.42
N ASP A 264 -5.44 -12.08 -1.90
CA ASP A 264 -6.89 -12.30 -1.77
C ASP A 264 -7.26 -12.51 -0.31
N GLU A 265 -7.89 -11.49 0.29
CA GLU A 265 -8.37 -11.47 1.67
C GLU A 265 -7.30 -11.97 2.68
N PRO A 266 -6.08 -11.42 2.66
CA PRO A 266 -4.99 -11.89 3.51
C PRO A 266 -5.22 -11.59 5.00
N GLU A 267 -6.21 -10.76 5.33
CA GLU A 267 -6.60 -10.40 6.68
C GLU A 267 -7.32 -11.51 7.44
N VAL A 268 -7.83 -12.51 6.75
CA VAL A 268 -8.55 -13.64 7.37
C VAL A 268 -7.60 -14.34 8.35
N PHE A 269 -8.07 -14.56 9.57
CA PHE A 269 -7.33 -15.06 10.75
C PHE A 269 -6.31 -14.07 11.34
N LEU A 270 -6.03 -12.93 10.75
CA LEU A 270 -5.08 -11.96 11.32
C LEU A 270 -5.76 -11.05 12.35
N HIS A 271 -5.13 -10.92 13.51
CA HIS A 271 -5.47 -9.87 14.48
C HIS A 271 -5.24 -8.47 13.86
N PRO A 272 -6.01 -7.43 14.20
CA PRO A 272 -5.84 -6.07 13.69
C PRO A 272 -4.39 -5.57 13.65
N ASP A 273 -3.58 -5.87 14.66
CA ASP A 273 -2.15 -5.50 14.68
C ASP A 273 -1.35 -6.14 13.54
N LEU A 274 -1.62 -7.41 13.23
CA LEU A 274 -0.98 -8.10 12.11
C LEU A 274 -1.49 -7.59 10.76
N GLN A 275 -2.75 -7.14 10.67
CA GLN A 275 -3.28 -6.51 9.47
C GLN A 275 -2.57 -5.19 9.17
N ARG A 276 -2.32 -4.35 10.18
CA ARG A 276 -1.51 -3.13 10.02
C ARG A 276 -0.06 -3.44 9.64
N ARG A 277 0.54 -4.43 10.31
CA ARG A 277 1.90 -4.89 9.96
C ARG A 277 1.99 -5.46 8.55
N LEU A 278 0.93 -6.08 8.04
CA LEU A 278 0.86 -6.54 6.66
C LEU A 278 1.00 -5.38 5.68
N VAL A 279 0.29 -4.26 5.90
CA VAL A 279 0.44 -3.07 5.05
C VAL A 279 1.87 -2.55 5.11
N ALA A 280 2.45 -2.43 6.32
CA ALA A 280 3.83 -1.99 6.49
C ALA A 280 4.85 -2.91 5.81
N LEU A 281 4.65 -4.24 5.90
CA LEU A 281 5.47 -5.23 5.20
C LEU A 281 5.40 -5.04 3.68
N LEU A 282 4.20 -4.91 3.12
CA LEU A 282 4.00 -4.76 1.69
C LEU A 282 4.57 -3.44 1.17
N ASP A 283 4.39 -2.35 1.89
CA ASP A 283 4.97 -1.05 1.58
C ASP A 283 6.52 -1.11 1.55
N GLN A 284 7.12 -1.83 2.51
CA GLN A 284 8.58 -1.99 2.55
C GLN A 284 9.13 -2.76 1.35
N THR A 285 8.32 -3.60 0.70
CA THR A 285 8.77 -4.33 -0.51
C THR A 285 8.99 -3.39 -1.70
N GLY A 286 8.41 -2.19 -1.73
CA GLY A 286 8.43 -1.26 -2.85
C GLY A 286 7.71 -1.77 -4.10
N LYS A 287 6.93 -2.85 -3.99
CA LYS A 287 6.25 -3.50 -5.11
C LYS A 287 4.84 -2.93 -5.32
N GLN A 288 4.33 -3.08 -6.53
CA GLN A 288 2.92 -2.83 -6.80
C GLN A 288 2.07 -3.88 -6.07
N VAL A 289 1.12 -3.45 -5.24
CA VAL A 289 0.21 -4.32 -4.50
C VAL A 289 -1.19 -4.24 -5.09
N ILE A 290 -1.76 -5.40 -5.44
CA ILE A 290 -3.16 -5.55 -5.83
C ILE A 290 -3.80 -6.51 -4.82
N MET A 291 -4.67 -5.99 -3.95
CA MET A 291 -5.24 -6.73 -2.84
C MET A 291 -6.75 -6.60 -2.81
N ALA A 292 -7.47 -7.72 -2.70
CA ALA A 292 -8.87 -7.67 -2.27
C ALA A 292 -8.94 -7.76 -0.76
N THR A 293 -9.68 -6.87 -0.13
CA THR A 293 -9.84 -6.83 1.32
C THR A 293 -11.21 -6.33 1.74
N HIS A 294 -11.66 -6.82 2.88
CA HIS A 294 -12.82 -6.32 3.63
C HIS A 294 -12.40 -5.64 4.94
N SER A 295 -11.11 -5.59 5.24
CA SER A 295 -10.60 -5.04 6.48
C SER A 295 -10.66 -3.53 6.50
N ALA A 296 -11.34 -2.99 7.49
CA ALA A 296 -11.31 -1.57 7.81
C ALA A 296 -9.92 -1.12 8.31
N GLU A 297 -9.18 -2.01 8.99
CA GLU A 297 -7.83 -1.75 9.48
C GLU A 297 -6.86 -1.54 8.30
N ILE A 298 -6.92 -2.44 7.30
CA ILE A 298 -6.12 -2.28 6.07
C ILE A 298 -6.52 -1.01 5.33
N ALA A 299 -7.85 -0.75 5.18
CA ALA A 299 -8.35 0.45 4.51
C ALA A 299 -7.84 1.75 5.14
N ALA A 300 -7.70 1.73 6.46
CA ALA A 300 -7.25 2.88 7.23
C ALA A 300 -5.74 3.15 7.15
N GLU A 301 -4.95 2.13 6.81
CA GLU A 301 -3.49 2.23 6.71
C GLU A 301 -3.01 2.62 5.31
N VAL A 302 -3.81 2.35 4.27
CA VAL A 302 -3.39 2.58 2.89
C VAL A 302 -3.73 4.00 2.41
N ASP A 303 -2.97 4.50 1.43
CA ASP A 303 -3.30 5.76 0.77
C ASP A 303 -4.69 5.65 0.11
N PRO A 304 -5.62 6.58 0.39
CA PRO A 304 -6.94 6.61 -0.24
C PRO A 304 -6.88 6.54 -1.78
N ALA A 305 -5.87 7.14 -2.40
CA ALA A 305 -5.68 7.08 -3.85
C ALA A 305 -5.42 5.66 -4.39
N LEU A 306 -4.97 4.72 -3.54
CA LEU A 306 -4.78 3.32 -3.88
C LEU A 306 -6.05 2.49 -3.67
N VAL A 307 -7.06 3.02 -2.96
CA VAL A 307 -8.34 2.32 -2.75
C VAL A 307 -9.18 2.37 -4.01
N ALA A 308 -9.57 1.20 -4.50
CA ALA A 308 -10.42 1.03 -5.68
C ALA A 308 -11.74 0.39 -5.29
N LEU A 309 -12.83 1.13 -5.49
CA LEU A 309 -14.18 0.68 -5.22
C LEU A 309 -14.67 -0.20 -6.36
N VAL A 310 -14.97 -1.44 -6.06
CA VAL A 310 -15.51 -2.40 -7.00
C VAL A 310 -17.02 -2.51 -6.81
N ASP A 311 -17.76 -2.26 -7.88
CA ASP A 311 -19.21 -2.41 -7.94
C ASP A 311 -19.55 -3.16 -9.25
N ARG A 312 -20.25 -4.29 -9.13
CA ARG A 312 -20.62 -5.12 -10.28
C ARG A 312 -21.55 -4.42 -11.29
N THR A 313 -22.26 -3.37 -10.85
CA THR A 313 -23.19 -2.60 -11.69
C THR A 313 -22.49 -1.47 -12.46
N ALA A 314 -21.27 -1.13 -12.08
CA ALA A 314 -20.47 -0.10 -12.72
C ALA A 314 -19.62 -0.71 -13.86
N SER A 315 -19.28 0.11 -14.84
CA SER A 315 -18.39 -0.27 -15.96
C SER A 315 -16.89 -0.11 -15.64
N ALA A 316 -16.57 0.54 -14.53
CA ALA A 316 -15.19 0.75 -14.08
C ALA A 316 -15.10 0.88 -12.56
N ALA A 317 -13.94 0.51 -12.00
CA ALA A 317 -13.61 0.78 -10.62
C ALA A 317 -13.51 2.29 -10.39
N ARG A 318 -14.07 2.76 -9.28
CA ARG A 318 -13.93 4.15 -8.82
C ARG A 318 -12.80 4.24 -7.82
N ARG A 319 -11.93 5.22 -7.96
CA ARG A 319 -10.93 5.51 -6.94
C ARG A 319 -11.55 6.35 -5.83
N ALA A 320 -11.14 6.11 -4.61
CA ALA A 320 -11.50 6.98 -3.50
C ALA A 320 -10.73 8.30 -3.65
N GLU A 321 -11.39 9.33 -4.16
CA GLU A 321 -10.79 10.66 -4.36
C GLU A 321 -10.70 11.45 -3.06
N SER A 322 -11.35 10.96 -2.00
CA SER A 322 -11.37 11.64 -0.70
C SER A 322 -11.72 10.69 0.45
N THR A 323 -11.26 11.05 1.63
CA THR A 323 -11.56 10.37 2.90
C THR A 323 -13.08 10.27 3.18
N ALA A 324 -13.89 11.23 2.70
CA ALA A 324 -15.36 11.17 2.86
C ALA A 324 -16.02 10.04 2.01
N GLN A 325 -15.41 9.66 0.90
CA GLN A 325 -15.87 8.47 0.16
C GLN A 325 -15.47 7.18 0.88
N LEU A 326 -14.33 7.18 1.59
CA LEU A 326 -13.95 6.10 2.51
C LEU A 326 -14.87 6.01 3.72
N GLU A 327 -15.37 7.13 4.24
CA GLU A 327 -16.35 7.16 5.34
C GLU A 327 -17.71 6.60 4.91
N THR A 328 -18.18 6.94 3.70
CA THR A 328 -19.39 6.35 3.11
C THR A 328 -19.20 4.84 2.90
N LEU A 329 -17.98 4.41 2.59
CA LEU A 329 -17.59 3.00 2.51
C LEU A 329 -17.51 2.35 3.89
N GLY A 330 -16.95 3.04 4.87
CA GLY A 330 -16.91 2.60 6.26
C GLY A 330 -18.31 2.33 6.81
N GLN A 331 -19.29 3.16 6.43
CA GLN A 331 -20.71 2.93 6.73
C GLN A 331 -21.27 1.71 5.96
N ALA A 332 -20.87 1.52 4.70
CA ALA A 332 -21.30 0.38 3.89
C ALA A 332 -20.60 -0.95 4.27
N ILE A 333 -19.37 -0.87 4.81
CA ILE A 333 -18.58 -2.02 5.31
C ILE A 333 -18.79 -2.23 6.82
N GLY A 334 -19.36 -1.22 7.51
CA GLY A 334 -19.80 -1.30 8.90
C GLY A 334 -18.69 -1.32 9.93
N SER A 335 -17.85 -0.27 10.10
CA SER A 335 -17.17 -0.07 11.39
C SER A 335 -15.82 0.66 11.46
N GLY A 336 -15.23 1.19 10.40
CA GLY A 336 -13.85 1.71 10.47
C GLY A 336 -13.64 2.89 11.45
N PHE A 337 -14.53 3.87 11.46
CA PHE A 337 -14.44 5.04 12.35
C PHE A 337 -14.81 4.69 13.80
N ASN A 338 -15.84 3.87 13.98
CA ASN A 338 -16.28 3.42 15.31
C ASN A 338 -15.22 2.56 16.01
N LEU A 339 -14.41 1.80 15.26
CA LEU A 339 -13.37 0.96 15.84
C LEU A 339 -12.17 1.78 16.34
N ARG A 340 -11.76 2.84 15.62
CA ARG A 340 -10.69 3.75 16.08
C ARG A 340 -11.11 4.55 17.29
N LEU A 341 -12.36 5.00 17.32
CA LEU A 341 -12.92 5.67 18.48
C LEU A 341 -13.07 4.69 19.66
N ALA A 342 -13.52 3.46 19.42
CA ALA A 342 -13.58 2.41 20.45
C ALA A 342 -12.18 2.07 20.99
N LYS A 343 -11.16 2.03 20.13
CA LYS A 343 -9.76 1.85 20.55
C LYS A 343 -9.25 3.03 21.36
N ALA A 344 -9.64 4.26 20.98
CA ALA A 344 -9.30 5.48 21.71
C ALA A 344 -9.85 5.50 23.14
N LEU A 345 -10.93 4.77 23.44
CA LEU A 345 -11.46 4.62 24.80
C LEU A 345 -10.59 3.75 25.71
N HIS A 346 -9.65 3.00 25.17
CA HIS A 346 -8.80 2.06 25.91
C HIS A 346 -7.32 2.46 25.95
N VAL A 347 -6.95 3.63 25.41
CA VAL A 347 -5.58 4.14 25.41
C VAL A 347 -5.46 5.38 26.28
N SER A 348 -4.25 5.65 26.78
CA SER A 348 -3.95 6.84 27.57
C SER A 348 -3.81 8.11 26.71
N ASN A 349 -3.39 7.95 25.44
CA ASN A 349 -3.13 9.05 24.52
C ASN A 349 -3.89 8.92 23.20
N VAL A 350 -4.51 10.01 22.76
CA VAL A 350 -5.13 10.14 21.43
C VAL A 350 -4.43 11.26 20.67
N VAL A 351 -3.85 10.91 19.53
CA VAL A 351 -3.13 11.85 18.67
C VAL A 351 -3.95 12.09 17.41
N LEU A 352 -4.44 13.31 17.25
CA LEU A 352 -5.19 13.74 16.06
C LEU A 352 -4.20 14.33 15.06
N VAL A 353 -4.08 13.72 13.88
CA VAL A 353 -3.13 14.15 12.85
C VAL A 353 -3.76 14.20 11.47
N GLU A 354 -3.11 14.84 10.52
CA GLU A 354 -3.51 14.74 9.12
C GLU A 354 -3.26 13.33 8.56
N SER A 355 -4.16 12.86 7.70
CA SER A 355 -4.17 11.45 7.26
C SER A 355 -2.87 10.99 6.59
N ARG A 356 -2.17 11.89 5.90
CA ARG A 356 -0.90 11.60 5.21
C ARG A 356 0.26 11.39 6.18
N ASP A 357 0.24 12.07 7.30
CA ASP A 357 1.34 12.13 8.25
C ASP A 357 1.49 10.86 9.08
N ILE A 358 0.42 10.09 9.26
CA ILE A 358 0.40 8.88 10.10
C ILE A 358 1.50 7.88 9.70
N ARG A 359 1.66 7.63 8.41
CA ARG A 359 2.63 6.64 7.91
C ARG A 359 4.06 7.08 8.18
N ILE A 360 4.34 8.36 8.02
CA ILE A 360 5.67 8.94 8.22
C ILE A 360 6.01 8.95 9.71
N LEU A 361 5.07 9.39 10.55
CA LEU A 361 5.26 9.42 12.01
C LEU A 361 5.52 8.02 12.58
N ARG A 362 4.77 7.01 12.14
CA ARG A 362 5.00 5.61 12.55
C ARG A 362 6.35 5.07 12.08
N LEU A 363 6.71 5.35 10.84
CA LEU A 363 8.00 4.93 10.30
C LEU A 363 9.15 5.50 11.11
N PHE A 364 9.07 6.77 11.46
CA PHE A 364 10.10 7.43 12.26
C PHE A 364 10.08 6.98 13.73
N ALA A 365 8.91 6.76 14.32
CA ALA A 365 8.81 6.14 15.64
C ALA A 365 9.50 4.76 15.66
N HIS A 366 9.30 3.95 14.63
CA HIS A 366 9.99 2.66 14.49
C HIS A 366 11.51 2.82 14.36
N LYS A 367 11.98 3.76 13.52
CA LYS A 367 13.42 4.04 13.34
C LYS A 367 14.11 4.55 14.61
N LEU A 368 13.37 5.29 15.43
CA LEU A 368 13.84 5.82 16.73
C LEU A 368 13.73 4.79 17.87
N GLY A 369 13.17 3.60 17.62
CA GLY A 369 12.99 2.57 18.64
C GLY A 369 11.84 2.85 19.62
N LEU A 370 10.91 3.77 19.29
CA LEU A 370 9.76 4.16 20.10
C LEU A 370 8.64 3.12 19.94
N SER A 371 8.75 2.03 20.68
CA SER A 371 7.95 0.81 20.47
C SER A 371 6.48 0.99 20.82
N LYS A 372 6.13 1.78 21.84
CA LYS A 372 4.74 2.01 22.26
C LYS A 372 3.96 2.78 21.19
N LEU A 373 4.55 3.84 20.64
CA LEU A 373 3.96 4.66 19.60
C LEU A 373 3.91 3.92 18.26
N ALA A 374 4.99 3.23 17.90
CA ALA A 374 5.06 2.45 16.66
C ALA A 374 4.02 1.32 16.62
N ALA A 375 3.77 0.66 17.77
CA ALA A 375 2.77 -0.40 17.91
C ALA A 375 1.36 0.11 18.28
N GLU A 376 1.20 1.41 18.54
CA GLU A 376 -0.04 2.00 19.07
C GLU A 376 -0.60 1.25 20.30
N SER A 377 0.29 0.82 21.21
CA SER A 377 -0.11 0.05 22.38
C SER A 377 -0.69 0.93 23.50
N SER A 378 -0.17 2.15 23.68
CA SER A 378 -0.65 3.14 24.65
C SER A 378 -1.28 4.37 24.01
N SER A 379 -1.14 4.53 22.70
CA SER A 379 -1.61 5.69 21.94
C SER A 379 -2.50 5.25 20.78
N SER A 380 -3.47 6.07 20.40
CA SER A 380 -4.28 5.89 19.19
C SER A 380 -4.10 7.10 18.28
N ILE A 381 -3.62 6.87 17.06
CA ILE A 381 -3.46 7.93 16.06
C ILE A 381 -4.70 7.97 15.18
N ILE A 382 -5.43 9.10 15.22
CA ILE A 382 -6.69 9.30 14.51
C ILE A 382 -6.51 10.37 13.43
N PRO A 383 -6.84 10.06 12.16
CA PRO A 383 -6.78 11.04 11.10
C PRO A 383 -7.87 12.10 11.23
N LEU A 384 -7.51 13.37 11.09
CA LEU A 384 -8.44 14.50 11.09
C LEU A 384 -9.33 14.57 9.84
N GLY A 385 -9.00 13.85 8.78
CA GLY A 385 -9.78 13.81 7.56
C GLY A 385 -9.88 15.20 6.88
N ARG A 386 -11.11 15.60 6.53
CA ARG A 386 -11.39 16.91 5.92
C ARG A 386 -11.44 18.07 6.91
N PHE A 387 -11.35 17.79 8.21
CA PHE A 387 -11.39 18.81 9.26
C PHE A 387 -10.02 19.42 9.55
N THR A 388 -9.19 19.56 8.54
CA THR A 388 -7.85 20.19 8.63
C THR A 388 -7.91 21.72 8.64
N SER A 389 -9.08 22.33 8.34
CA SER A 389 -9.26 23.77 8.48
C SER A 389 -9.12 24.19 9.95
N TRP A 390 -8.20 25.09 10.21
CA TRP A 390 -7.89 25.62 11.54
C TRP A 390 -9.10 26.14 12.30
N GLU A 391 -10.11 26.66 11.60
CA GLU A 391 -11.36 27.16 12.18
C GLU A 391 -12.19 26.05 12.86
N HIS A 392 -12.13 24.82 12.34
CA HIS A 392 -12.95 23.71 12.83
C HIS A 392 -12.23 22.82 13.85
N LEU A 393 -10.89 22.90 13.93
CA LEU A 393 -10.10 22.08 14.83
C LEU A 393 -10.47 22.20 16.31
N PRO A 394 -10.72 23.41 16.89
CA PRO A 394 -11.12 23.52 18.28
C PRO A 394 -12.46 22.84 18.59
N ALA A 395 -13.42 22.91 17.68
CA ALA A 395 -14.73 22.27 17.86
C ALA A 395 -14.61 20.73 17.78
N LEU A 396 -13.85 20.22 16.79
CA LEU A 396 -13.62 18.79 16.63
C LEU A 396 -12.86 18.21 17.82
N ALA A 397 -11.81 18.88 18.28
CA ALA A 397 -11.00 18.42 19.39
C ALA A 397 -11.78 18.40 20.71
N ARG A 398 -12.64 19.39 20.95
CA ARG A 398 -13.58 19.39 22.09
C ARG A 398 -14.58 18.26 22.02
N LEU A 399 -15.19 18.03 20.86
CA LEU A 399 -16.12 16.92 20.65
C LEU A 399 -15.43 15.56 20.91
N THR A 400 -14.21 15.39 20.41
CA THR A 400 -13.42 14.17 20.66
C THR A 400 -13.14 14.00 22.16
N LYS A 401 -12.82 15.07 22.87
CA LYS A 401 -12.59 15.05 24.32
C LYS A 401 -13.84 14.68 25.10
N GLU A 402 -14.99 15.21 24.70
CA GLU A 402 -16.29 14.89 25.31
C GLU A 402 -16.66 13.42 25.08
N LEU A 403 -16.47 12.90 23.85
CA LEU A 403 -16.74 11.52 23.50
C LEU A 403 -15.84 10.54 24.27
N LEU A 404 -14.60 10.92 24.57
CA LEU A 404 -13.66 10.11 25.36
C LEU A 404 -13.85 10.30 26.87
N ALA A 405 -14.86 11.06 27.30
CA ALA A 405 -15.17 11.33 28.72
C ALA A 405 -13.94 11.78 29.56
N GLY A 406 -12.95 12.41 28.93
CA GLY A 406 -11.73 12.88 29.57
C GLY A 406 -10.76 11.78 30.01
N ALA A 407 -10.98 10.52 29.59
CA ALA A 407 -10.16 9.38 29.99
C ALA A 407 -8.77 9.34 29.30
N ALA A 408 -8.61 10.07 28.19
CA ALA A 408 -7.36 10.10 27.42
C ALA A 408 -6.84 11.53 27.27
N ARG A 409 -5.51 11.67 27.23
CA ARG A 409 -4.85 12.91 26.82
C ARG A 409 -4.99 13.08 25.31
N ILE A 410 -5.37 14.26 24.85
CA ILE A 410 -5.51 14.53 23.42
C ILE A 410 -4.40 15.47 22.98
N THR A 411 -3.69 15.05 21.94
CA THR A 411 -2.69 15.87 21.25
C THR A 411 -3.12 16.06 19.80
N VAL A 412 -3.19 17.30 19.35
CA VAL A 412 -3.48 17.66 17.95
C VAL A 412 -2.17 18.03 17.28
N VAL A 413 -1.84 17.39 16.18
CA VAL A 413 -0.65 17.69 15.37
C VAL A 413 -1.12 18.17 14.00
N VAL A 414 -0.79 19.40 13.64
CA VAL A 414 -1.27 20.05 12.42
C VAL A 414 -0.17 20.71 11.63
N ASN A 415 -0.37 20.74 10.32
CA ASN A 415 0.47 21.46 9.41
C ASN A 415 0.27 22.98 9.58
N ARG A 416 1.34 23.71 9.35
CA ARG A 416 1.30 25.17 9.44
C ARG A 416 0.65 25.81 8.21
N ASP A 417 0.74 25.18 7.05
CA ASP A 417 0.12 25.62 5.80
C ASP A 417 0.29 27.12 5.50
N LEU A 418 1.50 27.64 5.77
CA LEU A 418 1.83 29.07 5.61
C LEU A 418 1.00 30.04 6.48
N HIS A 419 0.43 29.59 7.60
CA HIS A 419 -0.13 30.49 8.59
C HIS A 419 0.95 31.24 9.37
N THR A 420 0.59 32.40 9.90
CA THR A 420 1.52 33.25 10.66
C THR A 420 1.83 32.66 12.05
N ASP A 421 2.93 33.14 12.68
CA ASP A 421 3.26 32.73 14.05
C ASP A 421 2.15 33.09 15.04
N ALA A 422 1.51 34.27 14.85
CA ALA A 422 0.40 34.71 15.68
C ALA A 422 -0.83 33.80 15.56
N GLN A 423 -1.11 33.29 14.36
CA GLN A 423 -2.19 32.33 14.12
C GLN A 423 -1.90 31.00 14.78
N ALA A 424 -0.68 30.49 14.63
CA ALA A 424 -0.25 29.24 15.25
C ALA A 424 -0.32 29.31 16.78
N ALA A 425 0.15 30.41 17.38
CA ALA A 425 0.07 30.63 18.82
C ALA A 425 -1.38 30.68 19.31
N ARG A 426 -2.26 31.41 18.64
CA ARG A 426 -3.71 31.50 19.00
C ARG A 426 -4.42 30.14 18.90
N LEU A 427 -4.13 29.33 17.89
CA LEU A 427 -4.68 27.99 17.79
C LEU A 427 -4.23 27.13 18.98
N ALA A 428 -2.93 27.15 19.28
CA ALA A 428 -2.36 26.39 20.39
C ALA A 428 -2.95 26.82 21.73
N GLU A 429 -3.08 28.13 22.00
CA GLU A 429 -3.70 28.69 23.20
C GLU A 429 -5.18 28.29 23.32
N THR A 430 -5.93 28.35 22.20
CA THR A 430 -7.37 27.99 22.18
C THR A 430 -7.58 26.52 22.52
N LEU A 431 -6.73 25.63 21.98
CA LEU A 431 -6.78 24.19 22.27
C LEU A 431 -6.31 23.90 23.70
N LEU A 432 -5.25 24.57 24.16
CA LEU A 432 -4.72 24.40 25.51
C LEU A 432 -5.75 24.85 26.56
N ALA A 433 -6.47 25.95 26.32
CA ALA A 433 -7.57 26.39 27.21
C ALA A 433 -8.71 25.36 27.31
N ALA A 434 -8.88 24.51 26.29
CA ALA A 434 -9.76 23.34 26.32
C ALA A 434 -9.11 22.10 26.95
N GLY A 435 -7.85 22.17 27.43
CA GLY A 435 -7.10 21.07 27.98
C GLY A 435 -6.70 20.04 26.92
N ILE A 436 -6.34 20.52 25.71
CA ILE A 436 -5.92 19.75 24.56
C ILE A 436 -4.54 20.26 24.13
N HIS A 437 -3.56 19.38 24.03
CA HIS A 437 -2.23 19.76 23.54
C HIS A 437 -2.26 19.96 22.02
N CYS A 438 -1.56 21.00 21.56
CA CYS A 438 -1.44 21.28 20.13
C CYS A 438 0.04 21.42 19.74
N HIS A 439 0.45 20.68 18.73
CA HIS A 439 1.71 20.87 18.04
C HIS A 439 1.44 21.38 16.63
N VAL A 440 1.92 22.56 16.32
CA VAL A 440 1.90 23.15 14.97
C VAL A 440 3.31 23.08 14.44
N TRP A 441 3.51 22.41 13.31
CA TRP A 441 4.84 22.29 12.71
C TRP A 441 5.47 23.66 12.46
N ALA A 442 6.75 23.80 12.76
CA ALA A 442 7.46 25.06 12.49
C ALA A 442 7.63 25.32 10.97
N ARG A 443 7.74 24.25 10.16
CA ARG A 443 7.72 24.33 8.70
C ARG A 443 6.29 24.23 8.16
N SER A 444 6.12 24.46 6.84
CA SER A 444 4.80 24.49 6.20
C SER A 444 4.00 23.20 6.45
N GLU A 445 4.59 22.07 6.18
CA GLU A 445 3.97 20.75 6.31
C GLU A 445 5.01 19.74 6.84
N LEU A 446 4.55 18.59 7.35
CA LEU A 446 5.43 17.50 7.79
C LEU A 446 6.43 17.09 6.69
N GLU A 447 5.98 17.00 5.45
CA GLU A 447 6.83 16.63 4.33
C GLU A 447 7.99 17.60 4.09
N SER A 448 7.89 18.86 4.53
CA SER A 448 9.00 19.82 4.46
C SER A 448 10.23 19.37 5.26
N TYR A 449 10.06 18.52 6.25
CA TYR A 449 11.12 17.94 7.06
C TYR A 449 11.84 16.78 6.38
N LEU A 450 11.22 16.18 5.37
CA LEU A 450 11.80 15.07 4.60
C LEU A 450 12.73 15.56 3.48
N ILE A 451 12.65 16.85 3.15
CA ILE A 451 13.43 17.42 2.06
C ILE A 451 14.83 17.75 2.56
N SER A 452 15.73 16.77 2.45
CA SER A 452 17.17 16.89 2.71
C SER A 452 17.93 16.69 1.40
N PRO A 453 18.83 17.62 1.03
CA PRO A 453 19.67 17.47 -0.17
C PRO A 453 20.45 16.16 -0.17
N GLU A 454 20.97 15.73 0.97
CA GLU A 454 21.76 14.50 1.13
C GLU A 454 20.91 13.26 0.87
N VAL A 455 19.70 13.20 1.44
CA VAL A 455 18.78 12.09 1.25
C VAL A 455 18.30 12.01 -0.19
N ILE A 456 17.96 13.16 -0.80
CA ILE A 456 17.56 13.22 -2.20
C ILE A 456 18.69 12.80 -3.13
N ALA A 457 19.93 13.24 -2.86
CA ALA A 457 21.10 12.87 -3.65
C ALA A 457 21.33 11.35 -3.61
N ARG A 458 21.20 10.75 -2.44
CA ARG A 458 21.35 9.32 -2.21
C ARG A 458 20.30 8.50 -2.99
N LEU A 459 19.03 8.94 -2.97
CA LEU A 459 17.94 8.29 -3.69
C LEU A 459 18.00 8.48 -5.20
N SER A 460 18.28 9.70 -5.64
CA SER A 460 18.26 10.04 -7.07
C SER A 460 19.51 9.59 -7.83
N GLY A 461 20.62 9.35 -7.11
CA GLY A 461 21.93 9.09 -7.70
C GLY A 461 22.63 10.35 -8.25
N SER A 462 22.19 11.55 -7.85
CA SER A 462 22.79 12.83 -8.23
C SER A 462 23.75 13.35 -7.13
N SER A 463 24.45 14.46 -7.38
CA SER A 463 25.27 15.09 -6.35
C SER A 463 24.44 16.02 -5.44
N VAL A 464 24.85 16.18 -4.19
CA VAL A 464 24.19 17.08 -3.22
C VAL A 464 24.09 18.51 -3.76
N SER A 465 25.17 19.03 -4.35
CA SER A 465 25.20 20.39 -4.93
C SER A 465 24.23 20.56 -6.10
N GLU A 466 24.01 19.52 -6.90
CA GLU A 466 23.02 19.54 -7.96
C GLU A 466 21.60 19.54 -7.39
N VAL A 467 21.35 18.72 -6.36
CA VAL A 467 20.05 18.68 -5.66
C VAL A 467 19.72 20.02 -5.03
N GLU A 468 20.67 20.66 -4.33
CA GLU A 468 20.47 21.99 -3.74
C GLU A 468 20.08 23.02 -4.81
N ARG A 469 20.78 23.03 -5.95
CA ARG A 469 20.48 23.91 -7.06
C ARG A 469 19.08 23.67 -7.64
N LEU A 470 18.68 22.41 -7.76
CA LEU A 470 17.34 22.02 -8.25
C LEU A 470 16.25 22.39 -7.24
N LEU A 471 16.50 22.23 -5.94
CA LEU A 471 15.59 22.64 -4.87
C LEU A 471 15.35 24.15 -4.88
N GLU A 472 16.43 24.96 -4.94
CA GLU A 472 16.32 26.41 -5.04
C GLU A 472 15.54 26.85 -6.28
N ARG A 473 15.85 26.24 -7.44
CA ARG A 473 15.12 26.51 -8.69
C ARG A 473 13.65 26.11 -8.62
N SER A 474 13.33 25.04 -7.93
CA SER A 474 11.96 24.58 -7.73
C SER A 474 11.19 25.49 -6.77
N ALA A 475 11.84 25.95 -5.71
CA ALA A 475 11.28 26.90 -4.76
C ALA A 475 10.99 28.26 -5.41
N GLU A 476 11.92 28.78 -6.21
CA GLU A 476 11.73 30.05 -6.89
C GLU A 476 10.51 30.06 -7.83
N ARG A 477 10.21 28.92 -8.47
CA ARG A 477 9.00 28.79 -9.30
C ARG A 477 7.70 28.89 -8.51
N GLN A 478 7.73 28.60 -7.21
CA GLN A 478 6.54 28.61 -6.35
C GLN A 478 6.44 29.87 -5.48
N ARG A 479 7.44 30.72 -5.51
CA ARG A 479 7.53 31.91 -4.65
C ARG A 479 6.24 32.73 -4.60
N TYR A 480 5.75 33.14 -5.78
CA TYR A 480 4.54 34.00 -5.85
C TYR A 480 3.30 33.31 -5.30
N ARG A 481 3.20 32.00 -5.49
CA ARG A 481 2.06 31.23 -4.97
C ARG A 481 2.13 31.08 -3.46
N ALA A 482 3.31 30.79 -2.93
CA ALA A 482 3.53 30.72 -1.48
C ALA A 482 3.28 32.06 -0.80
N GLU A 483 3.78 33.16 -1.39
CA GLU A 483 3.52 34.52 -0.92
C GLU A 483 2.03 34.87 -0.92
N ALA A 484 1.33 34.56 -2.02
CA ALA A 484 -0.12 34.80 -2.13
C ALA A 484 -0.92 34.00 -1.07
N GLN A 485 -0.55 32.75 -0.82
CA GLN A 485 -1.17 31.92 0.20
C GLN A 485 -0.91 32.47 1.62
N TYR A 486 0.34 32.86 1.91
CA TYR A 486 0.71 33.47 3.19
C TYR A 486 -0.09 34.75 3.47
N VAL A 487 -0.19 35.63 2.46
CA VAL A 487 -0.95 36.88 2.54
C VAL A 487 -2.44 36.61 2.70
N ALA A 488 -2.99 35.63 1.97
CA ALA A 488 -4.39 35.23 2.10
C ALA A 488 -4.70 34.73 3.51
N ASN A 489 -3.83 33.88 4.08
CA ASN A 489 -3.99 33.40 5.45
C ASN A 489 -3.91 34.53 6.46
N ALA A 490 -2.95 35.43 6.34
CA ALA A 490 -2.82 36.60 7.22
C ALA A 490 -4.05 37.51 7.16
N SER A 491 -4.71 37.60 6.01
CA SER A 491 -5.90 38.46 5.79
C SER A 491 -7.19 37.88 6.36
N GLN A 492 -7.28 36.57 6.62
CA GLN A 492 -8.48 35.91 7.14
C GLN A 492 -8.84 36.31 8.57
N GLU A 493 -7.94 36.92 9.33
CA GLU A 493 -8.12 37.22 10.75
C GLU A 493 -8.50 38.68 11.02
N VAL A 494 -8.82 39.45 10.01
CA VAL A 494 -9.11 40.86 10.20
C VAL A 494 -10.45 41.04 10.91
N ALA A 495 -10.43 41.49 12.16
CA ALA A 495 -11.59 42.04 12.80
C ALA A 495 -12.06 43.28 12.02
N LEU A 496 -13.37 43.48 11.89
CA LEU A 496 -14.01 44.56 11.10
C LEU A 496 -13.51 45.99 11.37
N SER A 497 -12.54 46.17 12.28
CA SER A 497 -11.99 47.47 12.73
C SER A 497 -10.52 47.70 12.35
N GLU A 498 -9.82 46.74 11.72
CA GLU A 498 -8.42 46.89 11.35
C GLU A 498 -8.28 47.20 9.84
N ASP A 499 -7.23 47.98 9.49
CA ASP A 499 -6.94 48.33 8.11
C ASP A 499 -6.36 47.10 7.36
N LEU A 500 -7.20 46.41 6.58
CA LEU A 500 -6.84 45.26 5.76
C LEU A 500 -5.64 45.56 4.85
N ALA A 501 -5.53 46.78 4.32
CA ALA A 501 -4.43 47.17 3.44
C ALA A 501 -3.08 47.12 4.16
N SER A 502 -3.04 47.58 5.41
CA SER A 502 -1.85 47.53 6.27
C SER A 502 -1.42 46.11 6.58
N ILE A 503 -2.35 45.20 6.85
CA ILE A 503 -2.07 43.79 7.13
C ILE A 503 -1.49 43.07 5.89
N VAL A 504 -2.09 43.31 4.72
CA VAL A 504 -1.61 42.79 3.44
C VAL A 504 -0.19 43.28 3.16
N GLU A 505 0.07 44.57 3.35
CA GLU A 505 1.41 45.16 3.14
C GLU A 505 2.45 44.55 4.11
N GLN A 506 2.10 44.45 5.39
CA GLN A 506 2.97 43.82 6.40
C GLN A 506 3.25 42.34 6.10
N ALA A 507 2.25 41.60 5.65
CA ALA A 507 2.43 40.21 5.26
C ALA A 507 3.37 40.03 4.07
N HIS A 508 3.25 40.88 3.04
CA HIS A 508 4.17 40.90 1.91
C HIS A 508 5.61 41.25 2.33
N VAL A 509 5.78 42.26 3.16
CA VAL A 509 7.12 42.68 3.66
C VAL A 509 7.74 41.54 4.47
N ARG A 510 6.97 40.89 5.34
CA ARG A 510 7.45 39.79 6.19
C ARG A 510 7.84 38.58 5.36
N PHE A 511 6.97 38.09 4.48
CA PHE A 511 7.29 36.96 3.60
C PHE A 511 8.50 37.25 2.71
N GLY A 512 8.59 38.45 2.12
CA GLY A 512 9.72 38.87 1.35
C GLY A 512 11.04 38.91 2.15
N GLY A 513 10.97 39.33 3.43
CA GLY A 513 12.10 39.32 4.36
C GLY A 513 12.55 37.86 4.65
N ASP A 514 11.62 36.99 5.00
CA ASP A 514 11.90 35.59 5.28
C ASP A 514 12.49 34.87 4.05
N TRP A 515 11.98 35.20 2.84
CA TRP A 515 12.51 34.67 1.57
C TRP A 515 13.94 35.07 1.31
N LEU A 516 14.30 36.30 1.60
CA LEU A 516 15.65 36.84 1.38
C LEU A 516 16.65 36.32 2.39
N MET A 517 16.22 36.14 3.63
CA MET A 517 17.08 35.70 4.76
C MET A 517 17.23 34.19 4.83
N SER A 518 16.31 33.41 4.25
CA SER A 518 16.36 31.95 4.31
C SER A 518 17.49 31.40 3.43
N ARG A 519 18.35 30.54 4.04
CA ARG A 519 19.32 29.73 3.31
C ARG A 519 18.67 28.62 2.50
N HIS A 520 17.48 28.17 2.90
CA HIS A 520 16.77 27.02 2.35
C HIS A 520 15.34 27.43 1.98
N ARG A 521 15.18 28.18 0.89
CA ARG A 521 13.88 28.71 0.44
C ARG A 521 12.84 27.64 0.16
N TRP A 522 13.29 26.41 -0.16
CA TRP A 522 12.40 25.27 -0.33
C TRP A 522 11.62 24.86 0.93
N GLN A 523 12.00 25.36 2.12
CA GLN A 523 11.25 25.17 3.36
C GLN A 523 10.06 26.12 3.51
N LEU A 524 9.99 27.17 2.68
CA LEU A 524 8.95 28.20 2.70
C LEU A 524 7.86 28.01 1.64
N VAL A 525 7.87 26.88 0.92
CA VAL A 525 6.90 26.56 -0.13
C VAL A 525 6.20 25.23 0.16
N ASN A 526 5.14 24.93 -0.59
CA ASN A 526 4.44 23.67 -0.45
C ASN A 526 5.34 22.49 -0.85
N PRO A 527 5.59 21.51 0.05
CA PRO A 527 6.52 20.41 -0.20
C PRO A 527 6.01 19.44 -1.27
N GLY A 528 4.71 19.23 -1.38
CA GLY A 528 4.13 18.34 -2.40
C GLY A 528 4.36 18.87 -3.81
N GLU A 529 4.15 20.17 -4.03
CA GLU A 529 4.42 20.83 -5.31
C GLU A 529 5.93 20.92 -5.59
N LEU A 530 6.73 21.12 -4.53
CA LEU A 530 8.19 21.13 -4.64
C LEU A 530 8.71 19.77 -5.14
N ILE A 531 8.28 18.67 -4.53
CA ILE A 531 8.62 17.29 -4.94
C ILE A 531 8.18 17.04 -6.38
N SER A 532 6.97 17.47 -6.76
CA SER A 532 6.46 17.33 -8.13
C SER A 532 7.34 18.07 -9.15
N THR A 533 7.74 19.31 -8.82
CA THR A 533 8.62 20.12 -9.68
C THR A 533 10.03 19.51 -9.77
N MET A 534 10.56 19.05 -8.64
CA MET A 534 11.84 18.35 -8.56
C MET A 534 11.84 17.09 -9.45
N ASN A 535 10.79 16.28 -9.39
CA ASN A 535 10.67 15.08 -10.21
C ASN A 535 10.71 15.38 -11.71
N GLY A 536 10.16 16.52 -12.13
CA GLY A 536 10.31 16.98 -13.52
C GLY A 536 11.76 17.22 -13.89
N PHE A 537 12.56 17.84 -13.01
CA PHE A 537 13.99 18.06 -13.27
C PHE A 537 14.81 16.79 -13.15
N LEU A 538 14.54 15.93 -12.15
CA LEU A 538 15.23 14.65 -11.97
C LEU A 538 15.03 13.75 -13.19
N SER A 539 13.79 13.63 -13.68
CA SER A 539 13.48 12.85 -14.88
C SER A 539 14.20 13.40 -16.13
N ALA A 540 14.25 14.72 -16.29
CA ALA A 540 14.95 15.35 -17.42
C ALA A 540 16.47 15.13 -17.35
N GLY A 541 17.03 14.99 -16.15
CA GLY A 541 18.45 14.67 -15.92
C GLY A 541 18.79 13.18 -15.99
N GLY A 542 17.79 12.30 -16.17
CA GLY A 542 17.98 10.85 -16.17
C GLY A 542 18.15 10.23 -14.78
N TRP A 543 17.80 10.97 -13.72
CA TRP A 543 17.87 10.53 -12.32
C TRP A 543 16.56 9.93 -11.84
N GLN A 544 16.64 9.16 -10.75
CA GLN A 544 15.46 8.54 -10.15
C GLN A 544 14.55 9.59 -9.48
N THR A 545 13.24 9.44 -9.66
CA THR A 545 12.22 10.30 -9.02
C THR A 545 12.03 9.95 -7.56
N ILE A 546 11.54 10.91 -6.78
CA ILE A 546 11.35 10.83 -5.33
C ILE A 546 9.87 10.99 -4.94
N SER A 547 9.50 10.49 -3.78
CA SER A 547 8.22 10.75 -3.13
C SER A 547 8.42 11.04 -1.64
N ALA A 548 7.46 11.65 -0.97
CA ALA A 548 7.54 11.88 0.47
C ALA A 548 7.83 10.58 1.24
N PHE A 549 7.19 9.49 0.86
CA PHE A 549 7.37 8.20 1.52
C PHE A 549 8.75 7.58 1.26
N THR A 550 9.26 7.63 0.02
CA THR A 550 10.63 7.14 -0.28
C THR A 550 11.69 7.96 0.43
N LEU A 551 11.49 9.28 0.54
CA LEU A 551 12.36 10.14 1.34
C LEU A 551 12.34 9.72 2.82
N ALA A 552 11.15 9.52 3.41
CA ALA A 552 11.04 9.08 4.79
C ALA A 552 11.69 7.70 5.02
N GLN A 553 11.57 6.78 4.06
CA GLN A 553 12.22 5.46 4.13
C GLN A 553 13.74 5.55 4.10
N GLU A 554 14.30 6.47 3.35
CA GLU A 554 15.75 6.61 3.17
C GLU A 554 16.43 7.34 4.34
N HIS A 555 15.70 8.19 5.09
CA HIS A 555 16.26 8.85 6.27
C HIS A 555 16.79 7.84 7.28
N GLN A 556 18.00 8.04 7.76
CA GLN A 556 18.56 7.31 8.90
C GLN A 556 18.06 7.92 10.21
N ALA A 557 18.10 7.16 11.31
CA ALA A 557 17.63 7.65 12.62
C ALA A 557 18.29 8.98 13.05
N GLY A 558 19.58 9.15 12.78
CA GLY A 558 20.33 10.37 13.10
C GLY A 558 20.06 11.56 12.15
N GLU A 559 19.35 11.34 11.06
CA GLU A 559 18.97 12.38 10.09
C GLU A 559 17.55 12.90 10.31
N ILE A 560 16.78 12.29 11.22
CA ILE A 560 15.43 12.73 11.56
C ILE A 560 15.50 14.08 12.27
N PRO A 561 14.76 15.10 11.80
CA PRO A 561 14.83 16.45 12.35
C PRO A 561 14.50 16.50 13.86
N PRO A 562 15.21 17.33 14.65
CA PRO A 562 15.05 17.38 16.11
C PRO A 562 13.61 17.67 16.58
N GLU A 563 12.85 18.54 15.88
CA GLU A 563 11.47 18.84 16.22
C GLU A 563 10.58 17.58 16.13
N MET A 564 10.80 16.75 15.11
CA MET A 564 10.06 15.51 14.93
C MET A 564 10.45 14.46 15.97
N VAL A 565 11.75 14.35 16.29
CA VAL A 565 12.22 13.47 17.37
C VAL A 565 11.56 13.86 18.69
N HIS A 566 11.57 15.15 19.03
CA HIS A 566 11.00 15.66 20.27
C HIS A 566 9.49 15.39 20.40
N LEU A 567 8.77 15.60 19.30
CA LEU A 567 7.33 15.27 19.26
C LEU A 567 7.09 13.77 19.49
N LEU A 568 7.79 12.92 18.74
CA LEU A 568 7.59 11.47 18.81
C LEU A 568 7.99 10.90 20.17
N GLU A 569 9.10 11.36 20.77
CA GLU A 569 9.52 10.98 22.13
C GLU A 569 8.50 11.41 23.18
N GLY A 570 7.94 12.62 23.06
CA GLY A 570 6.87 13.08 23.94
C GLY A 570 5.60 12.24 23.85
N LEU A 571 5.25 11.76 22.64
CA LEU A 571 4.08 10.90 22.40
C LEU A 571 4.31 9.44 22.87
N ASP A 572 5.54 8.96 22.96
CA ASP A 572 5.89 7.59 23.40
C ASP A 572 6.06 7.48 24.92
N GLN A 573 6.43 8.57 25.61
CA GLN A 573 6.67 8.59 27.07
C GLN A 573 5.37 8.53 27.88
N ASP A 574 4.29 9.06 27.35
CA ASP A 574 2.96 9.14 27.98
C ASP A 574 2.12 7.90 27.67
#